data_ea299fb644eb5e2ed7ea500b1328fb09
#
_entry.id   ea299fb644eb5e2ed7ea500b1328fb09
#
_cell.length_a   1.000
_cell.length_b   1.000
_cell.length_c   1.000
_cell.angle_alpha   90.00
_cell.angle_beta   90.00
_cell.angle_gamma   90.00
#
_symmetry.space_group_name_H-M   'P 1'
#
loop_
_entity.id
_entity.type
_entity.pdbx_description
1 polymer ?
#
loop_
_entity_poly.entity_id
_entity_poly.type
_entity_poly.pdbx_seq_one_letter_code
_entity_poly.pdbx_strand_id
1 'polypeptide(L)'
;MHYGDVLIKFGELLDVKNDRITFISNDTLGNKFKLSKLQNGDIIIADTAEDETVGKCTELINAENENVVSGLHTIPVRPIQHFASKYLGYYLNSSSYHDQLLQLMQGIKVLSISKSALKSTVLVYPQEKFEQSKIGTYFQNLDKLITLQQQKHDKLVTLKKAMLDKMFPKEGADVPEIRFKGFTCE
;
A
#
# COMPACT_ATOMS: atom_id res chain seq x y z
N MET A 1 0.74 -12.47 -4.78
CA MET A 1 -0.04 -11.29 -4.28
C MET A 1 -1.45 -11.38 -4.82
N HIS A 2 -2.44 -11.10 -4.00
CA HIS A 2 -3.86 -11.15 -4.34
C HIS A 2 -4.40 -9.72 -4.50
N TYR A 3 -5.47 -9.51 -5.28
CA TYR A 3 -6.05 -8.17 -5.48
C TYR A 3 -6.42 -7.47 -4.16
N GLY A 4 -6.96 -8.20 -3.19
CA GLY A 4 -7.26 -7.65 -1.86
C GLY A 4 -6.04 -7.14 -1.10
N ASP A 5 -4.84 -7.71 -1.35
CA ASP A 5 -3.60 -7.17 -0.78
C ASP A 5 -3.26 -5.81 -1.40
N VAL A 6 -3.45 -5.66 -2.73
CA VAL A 6 -3.23 -4.40 -3.46
C VAL A 6 -4.23 -3.32 -3.02
N LEU A 7 -5.50 -3.70 -2.84
CA LEU A 7 -6.55 -2.75 -2.46
C LEU A 7 -6.41 -2.25 -1.02
N ILE A 8 -6.04 -3.13 -0.07
CA ILE A 8 -6.18 -2.88 1.37
C ILE A 8 -4.83 -2.74 2.09
N LYS A 9 -3.84 -3.58 1.76
CA LYS A 9 -2.60 -3.68 2.53
C LYS A 9 -1.47 -2.83 1.96
N PHE A 10 -1.37 -2.79 0.61
CA PHE A 10 -0.27 -2.11 -0.04
C PHE A 10 -0.67 -0.69 -0.44
N GLY A 11 0.29 0.22 -0.29
CA GLY A 11 0.19 1.56 -0.84
C GLY A 11 0.56 1.59 -2.34
N GLU A 12 0.92 2.75 -2.79
CA GLU A 12 1.37 3.01 -4.16
C GLU A 12 2.71 2.31 -4.48
N LEU A 13 3.49 2.02 -3.43
CA LEU A 13 4.75 1.29 -3.52
C LEU A 13 4.67 0.03 -2.67
N LEU A 14 5.20 -1.08 -3.20
CA LEU A 14 5.39 -2.33 -2.47
C LEU A 14 6.89 -2.61 -2.33
N ASP A 15 7.40 -2.42 -1.13
CA ASP A 15 8.78 -2.75 -0.78
C ASP A 15 8.87 -4.22 -0.38
N VAL A 16 9.38 -5.04 -1.29
CA VAL A 16 9.41 -6.50 -1.13
C VAL A 16 10.22 -6.95 0.09
N LYS A 17 11.19 -6.15 0.54
CA LYS A 17 12.02 -6.47 1.70
C LYS A 17 11.37 -6.09 3.04
N ASN A 18 10.55 -5.06 3.03
CA ASN A 18 10.01 -4.48 4.26
C ASN A 18 8.52 -4.77 4.46
N ASP A 19 7.77 -5.01 3.38
CA ASP A 19 6.35 -5.27 3.44
C ASP A 19 6.04 -6.76 3.68
N ARG A 20 4.94 -7.02 4.39
CA ARG A 20 4.49 -8.39 4.65
C ARG A 20 3.74 -8.93 3.43
N ILE A 21 4.43 -9.72 2.61
CA ILE A 21 3.88 -10.40 1.45
C ILE A 21 3.50 -11.83 1.84
N THR A 22 2.36 -12.32 1.32
CA THR A 22 1.93 -13.71 1.50
C THR A 22 2.81 -14.62 0.66
N PHE A 23 3.40 -15.64 1.28
CA PHE A 23 4.23 -16.62 0.62
C PHE A 23 3.41 -17.78 0.05
N ILE A 24 3.89 -18.36 -1.07
CA ILE A 24 3.38 -19.62 -1.59
C ILE A 24 4.11 -20.74 -0.87
N SER A 25 3.40 -21.52 -0.06
CA SER A 25 3.98 -22.63 0.72
C SER A 25 4.27 -23.90 -0.08
N ASN A 26 3.88 -23.95 -1.36
CA ASN A 26 4.03 -25.11 -2.22
C ASN A 26 5.07 -24.86 -3.31
N ASP A 27 6.24 -25.51 -3.19
CA ASP A 27 7.37 -25.37 -4.13
C ASP A 27 7.03 -25.80 -5.57
N THR A 28 6.13 -26.76 -5.76
CA THR A 28 5.71 -27.20 -7.09
C THR A 28 4.89 -26.12 -7.80
N LEU A 29 4.07 -25.35 -7.07
CA LEU A 29 3.37 -24.18 -7.59
C LEU A 29 4.34 -23.03 -7.86
N GLY A 30 5.27 -22.77 -6.95
CA GLY A 30 6.31 -21.74 -7.14
C GLY A 30 7.10 -21.95 -8.43
N ASN A 31 7.45 -23.18 -8.75
CA ASN A 31 8.19 -23.52 -9.98
C ASN A 31 7.39 -23.26 -11.27
N LYS A 32 6.07 -23.40 -11.26
CA LYS A 32 5.21 -23.10 -12.42
C LYS A 32 5.21 -21.61 -12.78
N PHE A 33 5.49 -20.74 -11.83
CA PHE A 33 5.46 -19.28 -12.01
C PHE A 33 6.84 -18.64 -12.28
N LYS A 34 7.89 -19.44 -12.44
CA LYS A 34 9.26 -18.91 -12.70
C LYS A 34 9.33 -17.94 -13.88
N LEU A 35 8.54 -18.20 -14.94
CA LEU A 35 8.49 -17.33 -16.12
C LEU A 35 7.65 -16.05 -15.93
N SER A 36 6.87 -15.99 -14.87
CA SER A 36 6.01 -14.85 -14.53
C SER A 36 6.56 -14.02 -13.38
N LYS A 37 7.86 -14.14 -13.11
CA LYS A 37 8.54 -13.40 -12.04
C LYS A 37 8.49 -11.90 -12.30
N LEU A 38 8.03 -11.18 -11.29
CA LEU A 38 8.00 -9.72 -11.28
C LEU A 38 9.39 -9.16 -10.94
N GLN A 39 9.64 -7.95 -11.41
CA GLN A 39 10.90 -7.22 -11.23
C GLN A 39 10.64 -5.83 -10.67
N ASN A 40 11.69 -5.16 -10.22
CA ASN A 40 11.60 -3.75 -9.83
C ASN A 40 11.01 -2.89 -10.95
N GLY A 41 10.09 -1.99 -10.58
CA GLY A 41 9.38 -1.14 -11.51
C GLY A 41 8.18 -1.81 -12.20
N ASP A 42 7.94 -3.13 -11.98
CA ASP A 42 6.68 -3.73 -12.42
C ASP A 42 5.53 -3.18 -11.58
N ILE A 43 4.40 -2.96 -12.24
CA ILE A 43 3.17 -2.47 -11.63
C ILE A 43 2.19 -3.63 -11.50
N ILE A 44 1.53 -3.73 -10.36
CA ILE A 44 0.49 -4.71 -10.12
C ILE A 44 -0.81 -3.97 -9.90
N ILE A 45 -1.78 -4.19 -10.79
CA ILE A 45 -3.07 -3.51 -10.81
C ILE A 45 -4.13 -4.49 -10.32
N ALA A 46 -4.98 -4.08 -9.37
CA ALA A 46 -6.16 -4.84 -8.99
C ALA A 46 -7.22 -4.71 -10.09
N ASP A 47 -7.61 -5.82 -10.71
CA ASP A 47 -8.57 -5.81 -11.82
C ASP A 47 -10.02 -5.85 -11.36
N THR A 48 -10.27 -6.00 -10.08
CA THR A 48 -11.60 -6.19 -9.49
C THR A 48 -11.68 -5.55 -8.12
N ALA A 49 -12.77 -4.87 -7.82
CA ALA A 49 -13.13 -4.37 -6.48
C ALA A 49 -14.65 -4.21 -6.35
N GLU A 50 -15.14 -3.97 -5.12
CA GLU A 50 -16.57 -3.72 -4.85
C GLU A 50 -16.96 -2.24 -5.06
N ASP A 51 -15.99 -1.38 -5.36
CA ASP A 51 -16.15 0.05 -5.55
C ASP A 51 -15.20 0.60 -6.65
N GLU A 52 -15.12 1.91 -6.76
CA GLU A 52 -14.30 2.62 -7.76
C GLU A 52 -12.78 2.49 -7.52
N THR A 53 -12.34 1.74 -6.51
CA THR A 53 -10.91 1.43 -6.29
C THR A 53 -10.34 0.40 -7.27
N VAL A 54 -11.16 -0.17 -8.15
CA VAL A 54 -10.69 -0.96 -9.29
C VAL A 54 -9.62 -0.19 -10.04
N GLY A 55 -8.54 -0.85 -10.40
CA GLY A 55 -7.41 -0.21 -11.05
C GLY A 55 -6.36 0.36 -10.09
N LYS A 56 -6.63 0.37 -8.77
CA LYS A 56 -5.60 0.66 -7.78
C LYS A 56 -4.39 -0.24 -8.04
N CYS A 57 -3.21 0.34 -7.96
CA CYS A 57 -1.99 -0.37 -8.28
C CYS A 57 -0.89 -0.14 -7.26
N THR A 58 0.14 -0.97 -7.34
CA THR A 58 1.36 -0.81 -6.56
C THR A 58 2.58 -1.07 -7.43
N GLU A 59 3.62 -0.22 -7.31
CA GLU A 59 4.90 -0.39 -7.97
C GLU A 59 5.83 -1.22 -7.09
N LEU A 60 6.44 -2.24 -7.69
CA LEU A 60 7.39 -3.12 -7.01
C LEU A 60 8.75 -2.43 -6.86
N ILE A 61 9.26 -2.40 -5.64
CA ILE A 61 10.61 -1.93 -5.32
C ILE A 61 11.36 -2.95 -4.46
N ASN A 62 12.69 -2.97 -4.56
CA ASN A 62 13.59 -3.86 -3.80
C ASN A 62 13.34 -5.36 -4.01
N ALA A 63 12.90 -5.76 -5.23
CA ALA A 63 12.57 -7.13 -5.59
C ALA A 63 13.75 -7.94 -6.19
N GLU A 64 15.00 -7.45 -6.16
CA GLU A 64 16.14 -7.99 -6.90
C GLU A 64 16.45 -9.38 -6.42
N ASN A 65 16.30 -10.09 -5.68
CA ASN A 65 16.62 -11.47 -5.33
C ASN A 65 15.39 -12.28 -4.87
N GLU A 66 14.21 -11.69 -5.07
CA GLU A 66 12.97 -12.28 -4.60
C GLU A 66 12.17 -12.89 -5.76
N ASN A 67 11.44 -13.95 -5.47
CA ASN A 67 10.54 -14.60 -6.42
C ASN A 67 9.11 -14.11 -6.21
N VAL A 68 8.83 -12.91 -6.68
CA VAL A 68 7.51 -12.30 -6.56
C VAL A 68 6.67 -12.63 -7.78
N VAL A 69 5.41 -13.00 -7.57
CA VAL A 69 4.45 -13.30 -8.64
C VAL A 69 3.12 -12.61 -8.39
N SER A 70 2.48 -12.21 -9.48
CA SER A 70 1.11 -11.70 -9.48
C SER A 70 0.13 -12.85 -9.23
N GLY A 71 -0.91 -12.63 -8.49
CA GLY A 71 -1.91 -13.63 -8.13
C GLY A 71 -3.27 -13.38 -8.76
N LEU A 72 -4.28 -13.95 -8.14
CA LEU A 72 -5.66 -13.88 -8.64
C LEU A 72 -6.19 -12.45 -8.62
N HIS A 73 -6.91 -12.08 -9.68
CA HIS A 73 -7.50 -10.75 -9.87
C HIS A 73 -6.48 -9.61 -9.79
N THR A 74 -5.30 -9.86 -10.37
CA THR A 74 -4.28 -8.82 -10.54
C THR A 74 -3.74 -8.86 -11.97
N ILE A 75 -3.48 -7.68 -12.52
CA ILE A 75 -2.87 -7.50 -13.84
C ILE A 75 -1.45 -6.99 -13.62
N PRO A 76 -0.42 -7.82 -13.86
CA PRO A 76 0.95 -7.34 -13.87
C PRO A 76 1.24 -6.60 -15.18
N VAL A 77 1.85 -5.43 -15.05
CA VAL A 77 2.27 -4.58 -16.17
C VAL A 77 3.75 -4.25 -16.02
N ARG A 78 4.51 -4.49 -17.07
CA ARG A 78 5.92 -4.10 -17.14
C ARG A 78 6.06 -2.95 -18.12
N PRO A 79 6.51 -1.77 -17.66
CA PRO A 79 6.77 -0.65 -18.55
C PRO A 79 7.87 -1.01 -19.56
N ILE A 80 7.63 -0.72 -20.85
CA ILE A 80 8.63 -0.89 -21.92
C ILE A 80 9.66 0.25 -21.84
N GLN A 81 9.19 1.46 -21.52
CA GLN A 81 10.05 2.61 -21.29
C GLN A 81 10.54 2.62 -19.84
N HIS A 82 11.77 3.08 -19.65
CA HIS A 82 12.32 3.23 -18.31
C HIS A 82 11.79 4.49 -17.65
N PHE A 83 10.97 4.31 -16.61
CA PHE A 83 10.58 5.37 -15.69
C PHE A 83 11.53 5.43 -14.50
N ALA A 84 11.56 6.58 -13.82
CA ALA A 84 12.22 6.66 -12.52
C ALA A 84 11.43 5.80 -11.51
N SER A 85 12.16 5.05 -10.68
CA SER A 85 11.56 4.23 -9.64
C SER A 85 10.67 5.06 -8.72
N LYS A 86 9.55 4.48 -8.29
CA LYS A 86 8.52 5.07 -7.43
C LYS A 86 7.58 6.06 -8.11
N TYR A 87 7.85 6.42 -9.37
CA TYR A 87 7.03 7.41 -10.06
C TYR A 87 5.68 6.86 -10.51
N LEU A 88 5.69 5.69 -11.16
CA LEU A 88 4.47 5.11 -11.74
C LEU A 88 3.46 4.68 -10.68
N GLY A 89 3.92 4.14 -9.56
CA GLY A 89 3.05 3.76 -8.45
C GLY A 89 2.16 4.92 -7.99
N TYR A 90 2.72 6.11 -7.81
CA TYR A 90 1.97 7.30 -7.45
C TYR A 90 1.14 7.86 -8.60
N TYR A 91 1.72 7.94 -9.80
CA TYR A 91 1.04 8.51 -10.96
C TYR A 91 -0.22 7.73 -11.34
N LEU A 92 -0.15 6.41 -11.39
CA LEU A 92 -1.28 5.56 -11.80
C LEU A 92 -2.41 5.51 -10.76
N ASN A 93 -2.14 5.83 -9.51
CA ASN A 93 -3.15 5.98 -8.46
C ASN A 93 -3.66 7.44 -8.33
N SER A 94 -3.08 8.39 -9.07
CA SER A 94 -3.57 9.77 -9.07
C SER A 94 -4.88 9.89 -9.86
N SER A 95 -5.72 10.87 -9.51
CA SER A 95 -6.94 11.17 -10.27
C SER A 95 -6.64 11.47 -11.75
N SER A 96 -5.50 12.11 -12.04
CA SER A 96 -5.08 12.39 -13.43
C SER A 96 -5.02 11.16 -14.34
N TYR A 97 -4.77 9.98 -13.78
CA TYR A 97 -4.78 8.73 -14.52
C TYR A 97 -5.99 7.87 -14.17
N HIS A 98 -6.27 7.66 -12.89
CA HIS A 98 -7.31 6.73 -12.44
C HIS A 98 -8.71 7.10 -12.93
N ASP A 99 -9.02 8.40 -13.07
CA ASP A 99 -10.33 8.84 -13.56
C ASP A 99 -10.64 8.35 -14.99
N GLN A 100 -9.63 8.04 -15.80
CA GLN A 100 -9.82 7.40 -17.10
C GLN A 100 -10.38 5.98 -16.95
N LEU A 101 -10.06 5.29 -15.87
CA LEU A 101 -10.50 3.92 -15.62
C LEU A 101 -11.98 3.85 -15.27
N LEU A 102 -12.53 4.87 -14.61
CA LEU A 102 -13.93 4.92 -14.18
C LEU A 102 -14.90 4.63 -15.33
N GLN A 103 -14.61 5.19 -16.51
CA GLN A 103 -15.44 5.00 -17.71
C GLN A 103 -15.26 3.62 -18.38
N LEU A 104 -14.21 2.90 -17.99
CA LEU A 104 -13.83 1.60 -18.57
C LEU A 104 -14.21 0.42 -17.66
N MET A 105 -14.65 0.71 -16.45
CA MET A 105 -15.10 -0.29 -15.48
C MET A 105 -16.41 -0.92 -15.90
N GLN A 106 -16.54 -2.21 -15.66
CA GLN A 106 -17.71 -3.01 -15.96
C GLN A 106 -18.18 -3.76 -14.72
N GLY A 107 -19.49 -3.89 -14.56
CA GLY A 107 -20.10 -4.58 -13.43
C GLY A 107 -21.15 -3.70 -12.73
N ILE A 108 -21.88 -4.28 -11.78
CA ILE A 108 -22.91 -3.57 -10.99
C ILE A 108 -22.57 -3.60 -9.51
N LYS A 109 -22.31 -4.78 -8.94
CA LYS A 109 -21.93 -4.95 -7.53
C LYS A 109 -20.42 -5.14 -7.35
N VAL A 110 -19.82 -5.80 -8.32
CA VAL A 110 -18.37 -5.99 -8.38
C VAL A 110 -17.93 -5.37 -9.69
N LEU A 111 -17.11 -4.36 -9.59
CA LEU A 111 -16.53 -3.67 -10.74
C LEU A 111 -15.24 -4.39 -11.18
N SER A 112 -14.98 -4.38 -12.46
CA SER A 112 -13.78 -4.97 -13.03
C SER A 112 -13.25 -4.18 -14.21
N ILE A 113 -11.95 -4.28 -14.44
CA ILE A 113 -11.28 -3.69 -15.60
C ILE A 113 -10.47 -4.76 -16.34
N SER A 114 -10.58 -4.78 -17.66
CA SER A 114 -9.88 -5.74 -18.50
C SER A 114 -8.50 -5.22 -18.94
N LYS A 115 -7.60 -6.14 -19.31
CA LYS A 115 -6.31 -5.77 -19.95
C LYS A 115 -6.49 -4.98 -21.24
N SER A 116 -7.58 -5.25 -21.98
CA SER A 116 -7.89 -4.50 -23.21
C SER A 116 -8.32 -3.07 -22.91
N ALA A 117 -9.09 -2.86 -21.83
CA ALA A 117 -9.47 -1.52 -21.38
C ALA A 117 -8.24 -0.70 -20.95
N LEU A 118 -7.32 -1.29 -20.20
CA LEU A 118 -6.07 -0.61 -19.83
C LEU A 118 -5.24 -0.15 -21.03
N LYS A 119 -5.28 -0.88 -22.15
CA LYS A 119 -4.56 -0.47 -23.37
C LYS A 119 -5.12 0.79 -24.04
N SER A 120 -6.34 1.18 -23.73
CA SER A 120 -6.97 2.40 -24.27
C SER A 120 -6.67 3.65 -23.45
N THR A 121 -6.05 3.51 -22.28
CA THR A 121 -5.68 4.65 -21.44
C THR A 121 -4.45 5.38 -21.97
N VAL A 122 -4.34 6.66 -21.65
CA VAL A 122 -3.25 7.54 -22.06
C VAL A 122 -2.39 7.91 -20.87
N LEU A 123 -1.08 7.79 -21.02
CA LEU A 123 -0.10 8.24 -20.02
C LEU A 123 0.45 9.59 -20.43
N VAL A 124 0.27 10.61 -19.58
CA VAL A 124 0.88 11.94 -19.74
C VAL A 124 1.84 12.15 -18.57
N TYR A 125 3.13 12.26 -18.87
CA TYR A 125 4.17 12.28 -17.84
C TYR A 125 5.34 13.18 -18.24
N PRO A 126 6.09 13.73 -17.28
CA PRO A 126 7.32 14.45 -17.53
C PRO A 126 8.36 13.57 -18.21
N GLN A 127 9.00 14.05 -19.25
CA GLN A 127 10.03 13.27 -19.98
C GLN A 127 11.32 13.15 -19.16
N GLU A 128 11.62 14.13 -18.32
CA GLU A 128 12.84 14.18 -17.54
C GLU A 128 12.77 13.22 -16.35
N LYS A 129 13.64 12.20 -16.36
CA LYS A 129 13.70 11.20 -15.26
C LYS A 129 14.04 11.81 -13.91
N PHE A 130 14.79 12.89 -13.90
CA PHE A 130 15.12 13.60 -12.67
C PHE A 130 13.87 14.21 -12.02
N GLU A 131 12.97 14.77 -12.83
CA GLU A 131 11.68 15.27 -12.35
C GLU A 131 10.81 14.13 -11.82
N GLN A 132 10.67 13.03 -12.59
CA GLN A 132 9.96 11.83 -12.14
C GLN A 132 10.49 11.32 -10.79
N SER A 133 11.81 11.24 -10.63
CA SER A 133 12.45 10.80 -9.39
C SER A 133 12.16 11.73 -8.21
N LYS A 134 12.14 13.04 -8.45
CA LYS A 134 11.76 14.02 -7.40
C LYS A 134 10.31 13.85 -6.97
N ILE A 135 9.40 13.67 -7.94
CA ILE A 135 7.97 13.44 -7.67
C ILE A 135 7.79 12.18 -6.84
N GLY A 136 8.34 11.03 -7.28
CA GLY A 136 8.22 9.77 -6.56
C GLY A 136 8.82 9.84 -5.15
N THR A 137 9.98 10.49 -4.98
CA THR A 137 10.61 10.69 -3.67
C THR A 137 9.80 11.61 -2.77
N TYR A 138 9.20 12.65 -3.31
CA TYR A 138 8.35 13.57 -2.56
C TYR A 138 7.15 12.84 -1.94
N PHE A 139 6.39 12.09 -2.73
CA PHE A 139 5.25 11.34 -2.24
C PHE A 139 5.66 10.24 -1.26
N GLN A 140 6.75 9.50 -1.52
CA GLN A 140 7.26 8.51 -0.57
C GLN A 140 7.62 9.14 0.79
N ASN A 141 8.16 10.36 0.81
CA ASN A 141 8.44 11.06 2.05
C ASN A 141 7.15 11.48 2.78
N LEU A 142 6.10 11.87 2.05
CA LEU A 142 4.79 12.13 2.65
C LEU A 142 4.22 10.87 3.30
N ASP A 143 4.27 9.71 2.63
CA ASP A 143 3.79 8.44 3.19
C ASP A 143 4.55 8.06 4.47
N LYS A 144 5.86 8.26 4.49
CA LYS A 144 6.67 8.05 5.70
C LYS A 144 6.24 8.97 6.85
N LEU A 145 5.97 10.24 6.55
CA LEU A 145 5.51 11.19 7.57
C LEU A 145 4.12 10.81 8.09
N ILE A 146 3.19 10.43 7.20
CA ILE A 146 1.86 9.95 7.56
C ILE A 146 1.97 8.72 8.48
N THR A 147 2.79 7.75 8.10
CA THR A 147 3.03 6.53 8.89
C THR A 147 3.59 6.86 10.28
N LEU A 148 4.58 7.75 10.36
CA LEU A 148 5.16 8.17 11.64
C LEU A 148 4.14 8.89 12.54
N GLN A 149 3.30 9.76 11.97
CA GLN A 149 2.24 10.42 12.72
C GLN A 149 1.16 9.45 13.21
N GLN A 150 0.79 8.46 12.39
CA GLN A 150 -0.13 7.41 12.81
C GLN A 150 0.44 6.60 13.97
N GLN A 151 1.70 6.17 13.89
CA GLN A 151 2.37 5.47 14.99
C GLN A 151 2.42 6.30 16.27
N LYS A 152 2.68 7.60 16.15
CA LYS A 152 2.66 8.53 17.30
C LYS A 152 1.27 8.63 17.90
N HIS A 153 0.25 8.79 17.07
CA HIS A 153 -1.14 8.82 17.49
C HIS A 153 -1.50 7.54 18.27
N ASP A 154 -1.20 6.36 17.73
CA ASP A 154 -1.55 5.07 18.32
C ASP A 154 -0.85 4.87 19.67
N LYS A 155 0.43 5.30 19.78
CA LYS A 155 1.15 5.30 21.07
C LYS A 155 0.48 6.23 22.09
N LEU A 156 0.03 7.42 21.68
CA LEU A 156 -0.66 8.35 22.58
C LEU A 156 -2.03 7.83 23.02
N VAL A 157 -2.77 7.19 22.11
CA VAL A 157 -4.05 6.53 22.44
C VAL A 157 -3.82 5.41 23.46
N THR A 158 -2.79 4.59 23.26
CA THR A 158 -2.42 3.52 24.19
C THR A 158 -2.01 4.08 25.55
N LEU A 159 -1.19 5.11 25.57
CA LEU A 159 -0.78 5.80 26.80
C LEU A 159 -1.99 6.40 27.55
N LYS A 160 -2.86 7.11 26.81
CA LYS A 160 -4.11 7.66 27.40
C LYS A 160 -4.94 6.59 28.05
N LYS A 161 -5.15 5.45 27.36
CA LYS A 161 -5.90 4.32 27.92
C LYS A 161 -5.26 3.78 29.19
N ALA A 162 -3.95 3.59 29.19
CA ALA A 162 -3.22 3.11 30.37
C ALA A 162 -3.29 4.10 31.55
N MET A 163 -3.22 5.41 31.27
CA MET A 163 -3.35 6.42 32.33
C MET A 163 -4.77 6.50 32.89
N LEU A 164 -5.79 6.39 32.03
CA LEU A 164 -7.19 6.34 32.49
C LEU A 164 -7.45 5.13 33.41
N ASP A 165 -6.80 3.99 33.12
CA ASP A 165 -6.93 2.79 33.98
C ASP A 165 -6.14 2.92 35.31
N LYS A 166 -5.03 3.65 35.33
CA LYS A 166 -4.10 3.69 36.46
C LYS A 166 -4.21 4.95 37.35
N MET A 167 -4.70 6.04 36.80
CA MET A 167 -4.78 7.32 37.54
C MET A 167 -6.11 7.53 38.27
N PHE A 168 -7.04 6.60 38.17
CA PHE A 168 -8.28 6.57 38.95
C PHE A 168 -8.29 5.37 39.90
N PRO A 169 -8.79 5.51 41.13
CA PRO A 169 -8.91 4.38 42.05
C PRO A 169 -9.81 3.29 41.46
N LYS A 170 -9.41 2.05 41.62
CA LYS A 170 -10.24 0.86 41.31
C LYS A 170 -11.17 0.53 42.46
N GLU A 171 -12.20 -0.26 42.22
CA GLU A 171 -13.12 -0.74 43.25
C GLU A 171 -12.34 -1.40 44.39
N GLY A 172 -12.58 -0.90 45.62
CA GLY A 172 -11.88 -1.36 46.83
C GLY A 172 -10.49 -0.71 47.06
N ALA A 173 -10.07 0.26 46.24
CA ALA A 173 -8.84 0.99 46.47
C ALA A 173 -9.14 2.49 46.73
N ASP A 174 -8.55 3.03 47.81
CA ASP A 174 -8.73 4.45 48.16
C ASP A 174 -7.87 5.38 47.30
N VAL A 175 -6.86 4.83 46.64
CA VAL A 175 -5.90 5.61 45.86
C VAL A 175 -5.57 4.93 44.53
N PRO A 176 -5.28 5.74 43.46
CA PRO A 176 -4.87 5.18 42.21
C PRO A 176 -3.44 4.63 42.18
N GLU A 177 -3.13 3.75 41.23
CA GLU A 177 -1.80 3.19 41.06
C GLU A 177 -0.74 4.26 40.69
N ILE A 178 -1.14 5.27 39.95
CA ILE A 178 -0.28 6.36 39.49
C ILE A 178 -0.88 7.70 39.92
N ARG A 179 -0.06 8.55 40.54
CA ARG A 179 -0.40 9.94 40.92
C ARG A 179 0.64 10.91 40.44
N PHE A 180 0.28 12.17 40.29
CA PHE A 180 1.26 13.21 40.07
C PHE A 180 2.15 13.41 41.31
N LYS A 181 3.41 13.79 41.07
CA LYS A 181 4.35 14.08 42.16
C LYS A 181 3.80 15.19 43.05
N GLY A 182 3.87 14.98 44.36
CA GLY A 182 3.38 15.94 45.36
C GLY A 182 1.98 15.63 45.92
N PHE A 183 1.26 14.65 45.37
CA PHE A 183 0.01 14.18 45.93
C PHE A 183 0.24 12.85 46.67
N THR A 184 0.37 12.92 47.98
CA THR A 184 0.49 11.77 48.90
C THR A 184 -0.86 11.55 49.58
N CYS A 185 -1.12 10.31 50.01
CA CYS A 185 -2.21 10.07 50.97
C CYS A 185 -1.78 10.57 52.33
N GLU A 186 -2.55 11.44 52.91
CA GLU A 186 -2.56 11.58 54.37
C GLU A 186 -3.49 10.50 54.97
#